data_db0f01143af6a9cf67d3d50eac9d11d6
#
_entry.id   db0f01143af6a9cf67d3d50eac9d11d6
#
_cell.length_a   1.000
_cell.length_b   1.000
_cell.length_c   1.000
_cell.angle_alpha   90.00
_cell.angle_beta   90.00
_cell.angle_gamma   90.00
#
_symmetry.space_group_name_H-M   'P 1'
#
loop_
_entity.id
_entity.type
_entity.pdbx_description
1 polymer ?
#
loop_
_entity_poly.entity_id
_entity_poly.type
_entity_poly.pdbx_seq_one_letter_code
_entity_poly.pdbx_strand_id
1 'polypeptide(L)'
;MPNDYQGRPATAGTEAVRAARDFLFDHATDYDGAVEGFQWPQLDQFNFALEWFDVVAGQHPDRAAVTIVDADLNAATTTYGELAARSDQVANWLTGLGVRRGDAMIVMPRPR
;
A
#
# COMPACT_ATOMS: atom_id res chain seq x y z
N MET A 1 -13.53 16.39 7.76
CA MET A 1 -12.35 17.22 7.42
C MET A 1 -11.80 16.70 6.11
N PRO A 2 -11.55 17.52 5.12
CA PRO A 2 -10.80 17.05 3.96
C PRO A 2 -9.45 16.56 4.45
N ASN A 3 -9.04 15.42 3.93
CA ASN A 3 -7.76 14.83 4.27
C ASN A 3 -6.65 15.58 3.51
N ASP A 4 -5.86 16.36 4.21
CA ASP A 4 -4.75 17.15 3.64
C ASP A 4 -3.52 16.28 3.28
N TYR A 5 -3.65 14.96 3.24
CA TYR A 5 -2.56 14.09 2.86
C TYR A 5 -2.16 14.34 1.41
N GLN A 6 -0.95 14.88 1.21
CA GLN A 6 -0.45 15.29 -0.12
C GLN A 6 0.10 14.11 -0.93
N GLY A 7 0.35 12.95 -0.29
CA GLY A 7 0.97 11.79 -0.94
C GLY A 7 2.40 12.03 -1.40
N ARG A 8 2.89 11.10 -2.21
CA ARG A 8 4.21 11.18 -2.87
C ARG A 8 4.06 11.13 -4.38
N PRO A 9 4.97 11.75 -5.14
CA PRO A 9 4.97 11.62 -6.59
C PRO A 9 5.32 10.18 -7.00
N ALA A 10 4.75 9.72 -8.12
CA ALA A 10 5.11 8.45 -8.72
C ALA A 10 6.57 8.45 -9.16
N THR A 11 7.24 7.31 -8.99
CA THR A 11 8.61 7.05 -9.42
C THR A 11 8.63 6.09 -10.61
N ALA A 12 9.81 5.86 -11.21
CA ALA A 12 9.98 4.82 -12.22
C ALA A 12 9.59 3.42 -11.66
N GLY A 13 9.88 3.16 -10.37
CA GLY A 13 9.47 1.94 -9.67
C GLY A 13 7.96 1.83 -9.56
N THR A 14 7.26 2.91 -9.23
CA THR A 14 5.79 2.99 -9.22
C THR A 14 5.21 2.59 -10.57
N GLU A 15 5.73 3.16 -11.66
CA GLU A 15 5.23 2.89 -13.02
C GLU A 15 5.51 1.46 -13.48
N ALA A 16 6.68 0.90 -13.15
CA ALA A 16 7.02 -0.48 -13.47
C ALA A 16 6.09 -1.49 -12.75
N VAL A 17 5.80 -1.26 -11.45
CA VAL A 17 4.87 -2.11 -10.69
C VAL A 17 3.44 -1.94 -11.21
N ARG A 18 3.05 -0.72 -11.58
CA ARG A 18 1.74 -0.46 -12.17
C ARG A 18 1.56 -1.19 -13.49
N ALA A 19 2.55 -1.14 -14.37
CA ALA A 19 2.52 -1.84 -15.65
C ALA A 19 2.41 -3.37 -15.47
N ALA A 20 3.14 -3.95 -14.51
CA ALA A 20 3.04 -5.37 -14.20
C ALA A 20 1.66 -5.77 -13.66
N ARG A 21 1.08 -4.95 -12.78
CA ARG A 21 -0.29 -5.14 -12.30
C ARG A 21 -1.31 -5.06 -13.43
N ASP A 22 -1.22 -4.04 -14.27
CA ASP A 22 -2.18 -3.80 -15.35
C ASP A 22 -2.11 -4.93 -16.38
N PHE A 23 -0.90 -5.45 -16.67
CA PHE A 23 -0.75 -6.67 -17.48
C PHE A 23 -1.56 -7.85 -16.93
N LEU A 24 -1.53 -8.09 -15.61
CA LEU A 24 -2.30 -9.18 -14.99
C LEU A 24 -3.82 -8.91 -15.06
N PHE A 25 -4.25 -7.67 -14.93
CA PHE A 25 -5.67 -7.32 -15.09
C PHE A 25 -6.14 -7.52 -16.54
N ASP A 26 -5.33 -7.14 -17.51
CA ASP A 26 -5.65 -7.33 -18.94
C ASP A 26 -5.75 -8.81 -19.32
N HIS A 27 -5.04 -9.70 -18.58
CA HIS A 27 -5.07 -11.15 -18.76
C HIS A 27 -5.90 -11.88 -17.69
N ALA A 28 -6.83 -11.20 -17.01
CA ALA A 28 -7.60 -11.79 -15.90
C ALA A 28 -8.41 -13.05 -16.29
N THR A 29 -8.75 -13.20 -17.57
CA THR A 29 -9.47 -14.36 -18.13
C THR A 29 -8.62 -15.21 -19.07
N ASP A 30 -7.33 -14.90 -19.21
CA ASP A 30 -6.38 -15.60 -20.07
C ASP A 30 -5.20 -16.07 -19.23
N TYR A 31 -5.37 -17.25 -18.60
CA TYR A 31 -4.36 -17.82 -17.71
C TYR A 31 -3.04 -18.12 -18.42
N ASP A 32 -3.11 -18.72 -19.60
CA ASP A 32 -1.91 -19.12 -20.35
C ASP A 32 -1.12 -17.88 -20.79
N GLY A 33 -1.79 -16.87 -21.34
CA GLY A 33 -1.17 -15.59 -21.69
C GLY A 33 -0.59 -14.86 -20.49
N ALA A 34 -1.26 -14.92 -19.33
CA ALA A 34 -0.73 -14.35 -18.08
C ALA A 34 0.55 -15.05 -17.64
N VAL A 35 0.58 -16.39 -17.66
CA VAL A 35 1.76 -17.17 -17.22
C VAL A 35 2.94 -17.00 -18.19
N GLU A 36 2.69 -17.02 -19.49
CA GLU A 36 3.74 -16.91 -20.50
C GLU A 36 4.33 -15.49 -20.60
N GLY A 37 3.47 -14.46 -20.44
CA GLY A 37 3.86 -13.08 -20.69
C GLY A 37 4.24 -12.27 -19.45
N PHE A 38 3.87 -12.71 -18.24
CA PHE A 38 4.17 -11.95 -17.03
C PHE A 38 5.65 -11.96 -16.67
N GLN A 39 6.18 -10.77 -16.43
CA GLN A 39 7.54 -10.60 -15.92
C GLN A 39 7.54 -9.67 -14.69
N TRP A 40 8.24 -10.08 -13.65
CA TRP A 40 8.45 -9.22 -12.48
C TRP A 40 9.27 -8.00 -12.88
N PRO A 41 8.89 -6.79 -12.41
CA PRO A 41 9.70 -5.60 -12.63
C PRO A 41 11.12 -5.81 -12.09
N GLN A 42 12.12 -5.48 -12.90
CA GLN A 42 13.52 -5.48 -12.47
C GLN A 42 13.82 -4.12 -11.83
N LEU A 43 13.84 -4.09 -10.50
CA LEU A 43 14.04 -2.88 -9.72
C LEU A 43 15.25 -3.07 -8.81
N ASP A 44 16.22 -2.16 -8.87
CA ASP A 44 17.39 -2.16 -7.97
C ASP A 44 16.97 -1.85 -6.53
N GLN A 45 16.04 -0.92 -6.38
CA GLN A 45 15.44 -0.53 -5.11
C GLN A 45 13.96 -0.24 -5.30
N PHE A 46 13.16 -0.67 -4.35
CA PHE A 46 11.73 -0.34 -4.30
C PHE A 46 11.24 -0.39 -2.86
N ASN A 47 10.58 0.68 -2.42
CA ASN A 47 9.91 0.74 -1.15
C ASN A 47 8.39 0.79 -1.36
N PHE A 48 7.70 -0.31 -1.08
CA PHE A 48 6.27 -0.42 -1.29
C PHE A 48 5.48 0.69 -0.59
N ALA A 49 5.83 1.04 0.65
CA ALA A 49 5.12 2.08 1.39
C ALA A 49 5.24 3.44 0.70
N LEU A 50 6.46 3.83 0.32
CA LEU A 50 6.73 5.17 -0.20
C LEU A 50 6.41 5.32 -1.69
N GLU A 51 6.66 4.27 -2.49
CA GLU A 51 6.59 4.33 -3.95
C GLU A 51 5.30 3.75 -4.52
N TRP A 52 4.53 3.02 -3.72
CA TRP A 52 3.22 2.51 -4.12
C TRP A 52 2.09 3.05 -3.24
N PHE A 53 2.12 2.72 -1.96
CA PHE A 53 1.01 3.04 -1.05
C PHE A 53 0.80 4.54 -0.89
N ASP A 54 1.85 5.31 -0.60
CA ASP A 54 1.77 6.76 -0.44
C ASP A 54 1.39 7.48 -1.74
N VAL A 55 1.83 6.96 -2.89
CA VAL A 55 1.44 7.47 -4.22
C VAL A 55 -0.06 7.28 -4.45
N VAL A 56 -0.58 6.07 -4.20
CA VAL A 56 -2.01 5.77 -4.32
C VAL A 56 -2.84 6.59 -3.34
N ALA A 57 -2.39 6.72 -2.10
CA ALA A 57 -3.06 7.52 -1.07
C ALA A 57 -3.15 9.01 -1.44
N GLY A 58 -2.10 9.56 -2.06
CA GLY A 58 -2.11 10.94 -2.56
C GLY A 58 -3.02 11.14 -3.77
N GLN A 59 -3.13 10.15 -4.65
CA GLN A 59 -4.01 10.20 -5.82
C GLN A 59 -5.49 10.01 -5.47
N HIS A 60 -5.78 9.19 -4.45
CA HIS A 60 -7.14 8.79 -4.06
C HIS A 60 -7.33 8.81 -2.54
N PRO A 61 -7.14 9.95 -1.85
CA PRO A 61 -7.11 10.01 -0.39
C PRO A 61 -8.43 9.57 0.26
N ASP A 62 -9.55 9.85 -0.38
CA ASP A 62 -10.89 9.54 0.16
C ASP A 62 -11.41 8.14 -0.22
N ARG A 63 -10.65 7.39 -1.03
CA ARG A 63 -11.02 6.04 -1.42
C ARG A 63 -10.91 5.09 -0.22
N ALA A 64 -11.90 4.19 -0.06
CA ALA A 64 -11.85 3.14 0.95
C ALA A 64 -10.62 2.25 0.76
N ALA A 65 -9.78 2.12 1.79
CA ALA A 65 -8.61 1.26 1.82
C ALA A 65 -8.89 -0.04 2.58
N VAL A 66 -9.52 0.06 3.75
CA VAL A 66 -9.86 -1.09 4.60
C VAL A 66 -11.26 -0.90 5.15
N THR A 67 -12.07 -1.93 5.04
CA THR A 67 -13.36 -2.02 5.73
C THR A 67 -13.37 -3.22 6.66
N ILE A 68 -13.58 -2.99 7.94
CA ILE A 68 -13.69 -4.04 8.96
C ILE A 68 -15.17 -4.19 9.29
N VAL A 69 -15.66 -5.41 9.20
CA VAL A 69 -17.05 -5.76 9.55
C VAL A 69 -17.01 -6.63 10.81
N ASP A 70 -17.75 -6.25 11.84
CA ASP A 70 -17.86 -7.01 13.08
C ASP A 70 -18.92 -8.13 13.00
N ALA A 71 -19.07 -8.89 14.08
CA ALA A 71 -20.03 -9.99 14.16
C ALA A 71 -21.50 -9.53 14.05
N ASP A 72 -21.79 -8.27 14.37
CA ASP A 72 -23.13 -7.66 14.30
C ASP A 72 -23.36 -6.97 12.94
N LEU A 73 -22.47 -7.17 11.97
CA LEU A 73 -22.48 -6.58 10.63
C LEU A 73 -22.30 -5.06 10.59
N ASN A 74 -21.80 -4.45 11.65
CA ASN A 74 -21.40 -3.05 11.59
C ASN A 74 -20.07 -2.93 10.81
N ALA A 75 -20.01 -1.97 9.89
CA ALA A 75 -18.85 -1.73 9.07
C ALA A 75 -18.15 -0.44 9.48
N ALA A 76 -16.84 -0.52 9.69
CA ALA A 76 -15.95 0.63 9.88
C ALA A 76 -14.97 0.70 8.72
N THR A 77 -14.98 1.80 7.99
CA THR A 77 -14.11 2.01 6.83
C THR A 77 -13.04 3.06 7.14
N THR A 78 -11.79 2.75 6.79
CA THR A 78 -10.66 3.67 6.82
C THR A 78 -10.25 3.97 5.38
N THR A 79 -10.04 5.24 5.05
CA THR A 79 -9.61 5.68 3.72
C THR A 79 -8.10 5.51 3.51
N TYR A 80 -7.63 5.60 2.26
CA TYR A 80 -6.20 5.57 1.95
C TYR A 80 -5.43 6.71 2.62
N GLY A 81 -5.98 7.92 2.62
CA GLY A 81 -5.32 9.06 3.25
C GLY A 81 -5.24 8.95 4.77
N GLU A 82 -6.31 8.47 5.43
CA GLU A 82 -6.29 8.22 6.88
C GLU A 82 -5.28 7.12 7.24
N LEU A 83 -5.22 6.06 6.45
CA LEU A 83 -4.28 4.96 6.69
C LEU A 83 -2.83 5.40 6.47
N ALA A 84 -2.55 6.21 5.45
CA ALA A 84 -1.24 6.80 5.21
C ALA A 84 -0.80 7.71 6.35
N ALA A 85 -1.65 8.63 6.79
CA ALA A 85 -1.36 9.49 7.93
C ALA A 85 -1.09 8.68 9.22
N ARG A 86 -1.81 7.59 9.42
CA ARG A 86 -1.57 6.69 10.56
C ARG A 86 -0.27 5.92 10.43
N SER A 87 0.09 5.50 9.23
CA SER A 87 1.37 4.85 8.93
C SER A 87 2.54 5.77 9.27
N ASP A 88 2.47 7.05 8.88
CA ASP A 88 3.49 8.05 9.21
C ASP A 88 3.63 8.27 10.72
N GLN A 89 2.52 8.30 11.46
CA GLN A 89 2.55 8.39 12.93
C GLN A 89 3.28 7.18 13.55
N VAL A 90 3.01 5.97 13.06
CA VAL A 90 3.68 4.75 13.53
C VAL A 90 5.16 4.78 13.19
N ALA A 91 5.54 5.19 11.98
CA ALA A 91 6.93 5.32 11.58
C ALA A 91 7.71 6.32 12.46
N ASN A 92 7.11 7.46 12.74
CA ASN A 92 7.70 8.48 13.64
C ASN A 92 7.84 7.96 15.07
N TRP A 93 6.84 7.24 15.57
CA TRP A 93 6.89 6.61 16.90
C TRP A 93 8.01 5.57 16.99
N LEU A 94 8.13 4.66 16.02
CA LEU A 94 9.20 3.65 15.97
C LEU A 94 10.59 4.30 15.89
N THR A 95 10.74 5.33 15.08
CA THR A 95 11.99 6.11 15.00
C THR A 95 12.33 6.75 16.36
N GLY A 96 11.32 7.29 17.06
CA GLY A 96 11.47 7.84 18.40
C GLY A 96 11.88 6.79 19.45
N LEU A 97 11.54 5.52 19.27
CA LEU A 97 12.01 4.40 20.08
C LEU A 97 13.43 3.93 19.73
N GLY A 98 14.06 4.51 18.71
CA GLY A 98 15.41 4.18 18.27
C GLY A 98 15.49 3.03 17.26
N VAL A 99 14.36 2.56 16.73
CA VAL A 99 14.33 1.54 15.67
C VAL A 99 15.02 2.06 14.41
N ARG A 100 15.92 1.26 13.85
CA ARG A 100 16.75 1.61 12.68
C ARG A 100 16.66 0.55 11.60
N ARG A 101 17.17 0.89 10.41
CA ARG A 101 17.29 -0.05 9.30
C ARG A 101 18.12 -1.27 9.72
N GLY A 102 17.58 -2.46 9.51
CA GLY A 102 18.18 -3.74 9.87
C GLY A 102 17.69 -4.32 11.20
N ASP A 103 16.96 -3.55 12.00
CA ASP A 103 16.36 -4.06 13.23
C ASP A 103 15.20 -5.01 12.90
N ALA A 104 15.10 -6.09 13.64
CA ALA A 104 14.00 -7.04 13.55
C ALA A 104 12.83 -6.60 14.44
N MET A 105 11.62 -6.69 13.90
CA MET A 105 10.39 -6.36 14.63
C MET A 105 9.37 -7.50 14.49
N ILE A 106 8.78 -7.92 15.60
CA ILE A 106 7.72 -8.93 15.61
C ILE A 106 6.37 -8.23 15.78
N VAL A 107 5.45 -8.49 14.88
CA VAL A 107 4.09 -7.97 14.93
C VAL A 107 3.13 -9.11 15.26
N MET A 108 2.41 -8.99 16.38
CA MET A 108 1.39 -9.96 16.81
C MET A 108 0.03 -9.25 16.93
N PRO A 109 -0.74 -9.15 15.84
CA PRO A 109 -2.09 -8.58 15.92
C PRO A 109 -3.00 -9.49 16.73
N ARG A 110 -3.88 -8.90 17.55
CA ARG A 110 -4.95 -9.67 18.21
C ARG A 110 -6.03 -9.97 17.17
N PRO A 111 -6.48 -11.23 17.05
CA PRO A 111 -7.72 -11.51 16.34
C PRO A 111 -8.88 -10.83 17.09
N ARG A 112 -9.76 -10.18 16.36
CA ARG A 112 -11.01 -9.59 16.89
C ARG A 112 -12.15 -10.55 16.72
#